data_353c7e9c16dc85da09d67659565dc50b
#
_entry.id   353c7e9c16dc85da09d67659565dc50b
#
_cell.length_a   1.000
_cell.length_b   1.000
_cell.length_c   1.000
_cell.angle_alpha   90.00
_cell.angle_beta   90.00
_cell.angle_gamma   90.00
#
_symmetry.space_group_name_H-M   'P 1'
#
loop_
_entity.id
_entity.type
_entity.pdbx_description
1 polymer ?
#
loop_
_entity_poly.entity_id
_entity_poly.type
_entity_poly.pdbx_seq_one_letter_code
_entity_poly.pdbx_strand_id
1 'polypeptide(L)'
;MTRQEYKEIYNVVGAAMEVHATLGRGMAEPIYQEALAIEMNKRDMIVEREKPLRLQYKDVILEKIYYADFYYNGILIELKSVDEICSDHRAQLFNYMRITGKNRGILINFGEKRLRAERYLYLLEDDDFVLLTQDNYKDYVDDFPT
;
A
#
# COMPACT_ATOMS: atom_id res chain seq x y z
N MET A 1 8.16 -13.58 0.38
CA MET A 1 6.74 -13.69 0.78
C MET A 1 6.11 -14.94 0.19
N THR A 2 5.02 -15.38 0.77
CA THR A 2 4.27 -16.53 0.26
C THR A 2 3.46 -16.15 -0.97
N ARG A 3 2.96 -17.16 -1.70
CA ARG A 3 2.04 -16.94 -2.83
C ARG A 3 0.76 -16.26 -2.38
N GLN A 4 0.25 -16.63 -1.21
CA GLN A 4 -0.95 -16.01 -0.65
C GLN A 4 -0.72 -14.53 -0.35
N GLU A 5 0.43 -14.20 0.24
CA GLU A 5 0.78 -12.81 0.52
C GLU A 5 0.90 -11.97 -0.75
N TYR A 6 1.44 -12.54 -1.81
CA TYR A 6 1.51 -11.87 -3.11
C TYR A 6 0.13 -11.68 -3.73
N LYS A 7 -0.73 -12.70 -3.62
CA LYS A 7 -2.12 -12.64 -4.10
C LYS A 7 -2.91 -11.54 -3.39
N GLU A 8 -2.64 -11.31 -2.12
CA GLU A 8 -3.30 -10.23 -1.37
C GLU A 8 -2.96 -8.85 -1.92
N ILE A 9 -1.74 -8.66 -2.40
CA ILE A 9 -1.36 -7.42 -3.10
C ILE A 9 -2.20 -7.24 -4.36
N TYR A 10 -2.37 -8.31 -5.14
CA TYR A 10 -3.20 -8.31 -6.34
C TYR A 10 -4.65 -7.97 -6.03
N ASN A 11 -5.18 -8.49 -4.95
CA ASN A 11 -6.57 -8.24 -4.56
C ASN A 11 -6.79 -6.76 -4.23
N VAL A 12 -5.84 -6.13 -3.56
CA VAL A 12 -5.91 -4.69 -3.26
C VAL A 12 -5.89 -3.88 -4.56
N VAL A 13 -4.96 -4.16 -5.44
CA VAL A 13 -4.83 -3.43 -6.72
C VAL A 13 -6.08 -3.63 -7.58
N GLY A 14 -6.63 -4.84 -7.61
CA GLY A 14 -7.88 -5.12 -8.34
C GLY A 14 -9.06 -4.30 -7.85
N ALA A 15 -9.19 -4.17 -6.53
CA ALA A 15 -10.24 -3.32 -5.93
C ALA A 15 -10.03 -1.83 -6.31
N ALA A 16 -8.79 -1.36 -6.28
CA ALA A 16 -8.47 0.01 -6.66
C ALA A 16 -8.73 0.27 -8.16
N MET A 17 -8.46 -0.70 -9.01
CA MET A 17 -8.75 -0.60 -10.44
C MET A 17 -10.25 -0.42 -10.71
N GLU A 18 -11.10 -1.14 -9.99
CA GLU A 18 -12.55 -0.98 -10.11
C GLU A 18 -12.99 0.42 -9.68
N VAL A 19 -12.46 0.93 -8.59
CA VAL A 19 -12.75 2.29 -8.11
C VAL A 19 -12.35 3.33 -9.16
N HIS A 20 -11.15 3.21 -9.70
CA HIS A 20 -10.63 4.15 -10.69
C HIS A 20 -11.43 4.10 -12.00
N ALA A 21 -11.81 2.90 -12.44
CA ALA A 21 -12.63 2.73 -13.63
C ALA A 21 -14.02 3.36 -13.48
N THR A 22 -14.59 3.29 -12.28
CA THR A 22 -15.94 3.81 -12.00
C THR A 22 -15.93 5.32 -11.82
N LEU A 23 -14.98 5.87 -11.05
CA LEU A 23 -14.96 7.29 -10.68
C LEU A 23 -14.13 8.16 -11.60
N GLY A 24 -13.17 7.58 -12.33
CA GLY A 24 -12.20 8.36 -13.09
C GLY A 24 -11.15 9.01 -12.19
N ARG A 25 -10.35 9.89 -12.78
CA ARG A 25 -9.27 10.58 -12.07
C ARG A 25 -9.68 11.98 -11.63
N GLY A 26 -8.91 12.55 -10.70
CA GLY A 26 -8.96 13.98 -10.38
C GLY A 26 -9.88 14.38 -9.25
N MET A 27 -10.51 13.43 -8.57
CA MET A 27 -11.29 13.73 -7.38
C MET A 27 -10.35 13.86 -6.16
N ALA A 28 -10.89 14.41 -5.08
CA ALA A 28 -10.14 14.52 -3.83
C ALA A 28 -9.84 13.14 -3.23
N GLU A 29 -8.70 13.01 -2.60
CA GLU A 29 -8.23 11.78 -1.98
C GLU A 29 -9.28 11.09 -1.08
N PRO A 30 -10.01 11.82 -0.20
CA PRO A 30 -11.03 11.19 0.66
C PRO A 30 -12.14 10.47 -0.10
N ILE A 31 -12.46 10.91 -1.32
CA ILE A 31 -13.47 10.26 -2.16
C ILE A 31 -12.98 8.85 -2.53
N TYR A 32 -11.74 8.74 -2.97
CA TYR A 32 -11.15 7.44 -3.34
C TYR A 32 -11.00 6.53 -2.13
N GLN A 33 -10.65 7.08 -0.96
CA GLN A 33 -10.55 6.30 0.25
C GLN A 33 -11.91 5.69 0.63
N GLU A 34 -12.97 6.47 0.60
CA GLU A 34 -14.31 5.97 0.90
C GLU A 34 -14.74 4.91 -0.11
N ALA A 35 -14.57 5.18 -1.40
CA ALA A 35 -14.95 4.25 -2.45
C ALA A 35 -14.15 2.94 -2.37
N LEU A 36 -12.85 3.01 -2.09
CA LEU A 36 -12.02 1.83 -1.97
C LEU A 36 -12.42 0.99 -0.74
N ALA A 37 -12.77 1.62 0.37
CA ALA A 37 -13.28 0.91 1.55
C ALA A 37 -14.55 0.14 1.21
N ILE A 38 -15.47 0.75 0.45
CA ILE A 38 -16.71 0.11 -0.01
C ILE A 38 -16.38 -1.07 -0.93
N GLU A 39 -15.49 -0.89 -1.89
CA GLU A 39 -15.15 -1.95 -2.84
C GLU A 39 -14.48 -3.13 -2.16
N MET A 40 -13.54 -2.87 -1.26
CA MET A 40 -12.88 -3.92 -0.48
C MET A 40 -13.88 -4.70 0.37
N ASN A 41 -14.82 -4.01 1.00
CA ASN A 41 -15.86 -4.66 1.80
C ASN A 41 -16.75 -5.56 0.93
N LYS A 42 -17.11 -5.14 -0.28
CA LYS A 42 -17.86 -5.95 -1.24
C LYS A 42 -17.11 -7.21 -1.68
N ARG A 43 -15.80 -7.18 -1.62
CA ARG A 43 -14.93 -8.31 -1.97
C ARG A 43 -14.55 -9.15 -0.75
N ASP A 44 -15.23 -8.93 0.39
CA ASP A 44 -14.97 -9.64 1.66
C ASP A 44 -13.54 -9.45 2.18
N MET A 45 -12.94 -8.32 1.85
CA MET A 45 -11.62 -7.96 2.36
C MET A 45 -11.80 -7.17 3.65
N ILE A 46 -11.25 -7.70 4.75
CA ILE A 46 -11.32 -7.04 6.05
C ILE A 46 -10.15 -6.07 6.16
N VAL A 47 -10.45 -4.79 6.06
CA VAL A 47 -9.44 -3.73 6.10
C VAL A 47 -9.63 -2.82 7.30
N GLU A 48 -8.52 -2.29 7.82
CA GLU A 48 -8.56 -1.19 8.77
C GLU A 48 -8.31 0.12 8.01
N ARG A 49 -9.21 1.07 8.17
CA ARG A 49 -9.13 2.39 7.57
C ARG A 49 -8.55 3.36 8.59
N GLU A 50 -7.66 4.27 8.15
CA GLU A 50 -6.99 5.22 9.04
C GLU A 50 -6.27 4.52 10.19
N LYS A 51 -5.40 3.57 9.84
CA LYS A 51 -4.64 2.79 10.82
C LYS A 51 -3.65 3.68 11.55
N PRO A 52 -3.75 3.86 12.88
CA PRO A 52 -2.77 4.64 13.62
C PRO A 52 -1.42 3.94 13.71
N LEU A 53 -0.37 4.68 13.44
CA LEU A 53 1.02 4.22 13.51
C LEU A 53 1.76 5.04 14.54
N ARG A 54 2.28 4.39 15.57
CA ARG A 54 3.01 5.04 16.66
C ARG A 54 4.50 4.80 16.52
N LEU A 55 5.27 5.87 16.67
CA LEU A 55 6.73 5.82 16.60
C LEU A 55 7.30 5.76 18.01
N GLN A 56 8.27 4.88 18.23
CA GLN A 56 8.98 4.78 19.49
C GLN A 56 10.40 5.34 19.33
N TYR A 57 10.82 6.19 20.24
CA TYR A 57 12.19 6.66 20.34
C TYR A 57 12.80 6.10 21.62
N LYS A 58 13.75 5.19 21.49
CA LYS A 58 14.31 4.41 22.59
C LYS A 58 13.18 3.72 23.37
N ASP A 59 12.97 4.02 24.63
CA ASP A 59 11.92 3.43 25.47
C ASP A 59 10.66 4.30 25.58
N VAL A 60 10.56 5.38 24.80
CA VAL A 60 9.45 6.32 24.87
C VAL A 60 8.63 6.29 23.58
N ILE A 61 7.32 6.12 23.72
CA ILE A 61 6.39 6.26 22.60
C ILE A 61 6.14 7.74 22.36
N LEU A 62 6.38 8.22 21.13
CA LEU A 62 6.22 9.62 20.77
C LEU A 62 4.73 9.99 20.71
N GLU A 63 4.44 11.27 20.95
CA GLU A 63 3.07 11.77 20.93
C GLU A 63 2.50 11.84 19.52
N LYS A 64 3.33 12.13 18.51
CA LYS A 64 2.89 12.21 17.12
C LYS A 64 2.40 10.86 16.63
N ILE A 65 1.20 10.84 16.10
CA ILE A 65 0.60 9.65 15.50
C ILE A 65 0.50 9.88 13.99
N TYR A 66 0.99 8.92 13.22
CA TYR A 66 0.75 8.86 11.79
C TYR A 66 -0.42 7.93 11.52
N TYR A 67 -1.07 8.10 10.37
CA TYR A 67 -2.19 7.24 9.98
C TYR A 67 -1.95 6.72 8.57
N ALA A 68 -1.92 5.40 8.41
CA ALA A 68 -1.94 4.80 7.08
C ALA A 68 -3.39 4.81 6.57
N ASP A 69 -3.59 5.10 5.29
CA ASP A 69 -4.94 5.13 4.72
C ASP A 69 -5.67 3.81 4.92
N PHE A 70 -4.97 2.69 4.68
CA PHE A 70 -5.50 1.35 4.92
C PHE A 70 -4.41 0.41 5.40
N TYR A 71 -4.86 -0.58 6.17
CA TYR A 71 -4.06 -1.73 6.58
C TYR A 71 -4.85 -3.00 6.28
N TYR A 72 -4.25 -3.91 5.53
CA TYR A 72 -4.90 -5.16 5.12
C TYR A 72 -3.89 -6.31 5.16
N ASN A 73 -4.11 -7.27 6.05
CA ASN A 73 -3.31 -8.50 6.16
C ASN A 73 -1.79 -8.24 6.16
N GLY A 74 -1.34 -7.22 6.85
CA GLY A 74 0.08 -6.87 6.90
C GLY A 74 0.54 -5.95 5.78
N ILE A 75 -0.35 -5.49 4.90
CA ILE A 75 -0.04 -4.54 3.82
C ILE A 75 -0.44 -3.14 4.27
N LEU A 76 0.50 -2.20 4.19
CA LEU A 76 0.21 -0.78 4.36
C LEU A 76 -0.13 -0.18 3.00
N ILE A 77 -1.22 0.57 2.94
CA ILE A 77 -1.74 1.13 1.68
C ILE A 77 -1.87 2.63 1.85
N GLU A 78 -1.24 3.39 0.95
CA GLU A 78 -1.33 4.84 0.88
C GLU A 78 -1.94 5.26 -0.45
N LEU A 79 -2.90 6.20 -0.38
CA LEU A 79 -3.60 6.72 -1.54
C LEU A 79 -3.14 8.14 -1.84
N LYS A 80 -3.06 8.43 -3.12
CA LYS A 80 -2.81 9.79 -3.63
C LYS A 80 -3.76 10.10 -4.78
N SER A 81 -4.01 11.37 -4.99
CA SER A 81 -4.75 11.87 -6.15
C SER A 81 -3.99 13.08 -6.69
N VAL A 82 -2.87 12.80 -7.34
CA VAL A 82 -1.93 13.80 -7.86
C VAL A 82 -1.61 13.50 -9.30
N ASP A 83 -1.11 14.50 -10.05
CA ASP A 83 -0.75 14.30 -11.45
C ASP A 83 0.42 13.31 -11.61
N GLU A 84 1.35 13.31 -10.66
CA GLU A 84 2.52 12.45 -10.69
C GLU A 84 2.99 12.13 -9.27
N ILE A 85 3.32 10.87 -9.03
CA ILE A 85 3.94 10.43 -7.78
C ILE A 85 5.38 10.97 -7.73
N CYS A 86 5.76 11.49 -6.56
CA CYS A 86 7.12 11.99 -6.33
C CYS A 86 7.81 11.21 -5.20
N SER A 87 9.10 11.50 -5.02
CA SER A 87 9.92 10.85 -3.99
C SER A 87 9.39 11.05 -2.57
N ASP A 88 8.77 12.21 -2.28
CA ASP A 88 8.20 12.47 -0.96
C ASP A 88 7.02 11.56 -0.65
N HIS A 89 6.21 11.25 -1.66
CA HIS A 89 5.10 10.29 -1.50
C HIS A 89 5.63 8.89 -1.17
N ARG A 90 6.68 8.46 -1.84
CA ARG A 90 7.31 7.16 -1.59
C ARG A 90 7.97 7.11 -0.23
N ALA A 91 8.66 8.20 0.16
CA ALA A 91 9.30 8.29 1.47
C ALA A 91 8.30 8.14 2.62
N GLN A 92 7.10 8.69 2.48
CA GLN A 92 6.05 8.54 3.48
C GLN A 92 5.68 7.06 3.69
N LEU A 93 5.43 6.34 2.61
CA LEU A 93 5.13 4.90 2.69
C LEU A 93 6.30 4.12 3.29
N PHE A 94 7.52 4.41 2.85
CA PHE A 94 8.72 3.73 3.34
C PHE A 94 8.93 3.94 4.84
N ASN A 95 8.70 5.16 5.32
CA ASN A 95 8.77 5.46 6.75
C ASN A 95 7.74 4.65 7.53
N TYR A 96 6.52 4.53 7.00
CA TYR A 96 5.47 3.75 7.65
C TYR A 96 5.84 2.26 7.70
N MET A 97 6.44 1.74 6.66
CA MET A 97 6.90 0.36 6.63
C MET A 97 8.03 0.11 7.64
N ARG A 98 8.96 1.06 7.76
CA ARG A 98 10.03 0.97 8.78
C ARG A 98 9.48 1.01 10.20
N ILE A 99 8.59 1.96 10.49
CA ILE A 99 7.99 2.13 11.82
C ILE A 99 7.29 0.87 12.28
N THR A 100 6.55 0.22 11.38
CA THR A 100 5.72 -0.93 11.71
C THR A 100 6.45 -2.27 11.57
N GLY A 101 7.57 -2.29 10.85
CA GLY A 101 8.23 -3.53 10.46
C GLY A 101 7.46 -4.36 9.44
N LYS A 102 6.39 -3.79 8.84
CA LYS A 102 5.62 -4.48 7.81
C LYS A 102 6.40 -4.47 6.50
N ASN A 103 6.42 -5.60 5.82
CA ASN A 103 7.28 -5.79 4.67
C ASN A 103 6.58 -5.58 3.33
N ARG A 104 5.28 -5.33 3.32
CA ARG A 104 4.51 -5.08 2.10
C ARG A 104 3.83 -3.73 2.17
N GLY A 105 3.97 -2.93 1.11
CA GLY A 105 3.34 -1.63 1.01
C GLY A 105 2.89 -1.35 -0.41
N ILE A 106 1.81 -0.60 -0.57
CA ILE A 106 1.27 -0.21 -1.87
C ILE A 106 0.98 1.28 -1.84
N LEU A 107 1.50 1.98 -2.84
CA LEU A 107 1.22 3.39 -3.08
C LEU A 107 0.34 3.48 -4.32
N ILE A 108 -0.89 3.97 -4.16
CA ILE A 108 -1.88 4.01 -5.23
C ILE A 108 -2.21 5.45 -5.58
N ASN A 109 -2.03 5.81 -6.84
CA ASN A 109 -2.36 7.14 -7.33
C ASN A 109 -3.56 7.10 -8.26
N PHE A 110 -4.64 7.75 -7.85
CA PHE A 110 -5.88 7.88 -8.63
C PHE A 110 -5.88 9.12 -9.53
N GLY A 111 -4.85 9.95 -9.45
CA GLY A 111 -4.79 11.20 -10.20
C GLY A 111 -4.29 11.06 -11.63
N GLU A 112 -3.81 9.89 -12.02
CA GLU A 112 -3.32 9.63 -13.37
C GLU A 112 -4.42 9.00 -14.24
N LYS A 113 -4.28 9.13 -15.56
CA LYS A 113 -5.25 8.56 -16.51
C LYS A 113 -5.41 7.05 -16.34
N ARG A 114 -4.30 6.34 -16.15
CA ARG A 114 -4.28 4.93 -15.75
C ARG A 114 -3.95 4.84 -14.29
N LEU A 115 -4.60 3.95 -13.57
CA LEU A 115 -4.28 3.73 -12.17
C LEU A 115 -2.79 3.36 -12.05
N ARG A 116 -2.07 4.08 -11.20
CA ARG A 116 -0.71 3.72 -10.83
C ARG A 116 -0.74 3.06 -9.46
N ALA A 117 -0.27 1.82 -9.39
CA ALA A 117 -0.12 1.12 -8.12
C ALA A 117 1.33 0.65 -8.02
N GLU A 118 2.12 1.32 -7.19
CA GLU A 118 3.48 0.92 -6.90
C GLU A 118 3.47 -0.02 -5.72
N ARG A 119 3.97 -1.23 -5.91
CA ARG A 119 3.98 -2.31 -4.93
C ARG A 119 5.39 -2.50 -4.43
N TYR A 120 5.58 -2.36 -3.12
CA TYR A 120 6.91 -2.40 -2.52
C TYR A 120 7.05 -3.54 -1.53
N LEU A 121 8.21 -4.16 -1.55
CA LEU A 121 8.66 -5.11 -0.54
C LEU A 121 9.79 -4.47 0.25
N TYR A 122 9.68 -4.49 1.57
CA TYR A 122 10.72 -4.01 2.45
C TYR A 122 11.60 -5.17 2.89
N LEU A 123 12.89 -5.09 2.54
CA LEU A 123 13.90 -6.06 2.94
C LEU A 123 14.54 -5.55 4.24
N LEU A 124 14.02 -6.01 5.37
CA LEU A 124 14.37 -5.51 6.70
C LEU A 124 15.87 -5.58 6.99
N GLU A 125 16.50 -6.70 6.62
CA GLU A 125 17.93 -6.93 6.90
C GLU A 125 18.82 -5.93 6.19
N ASP A 126 18.43 -5.51 4.98
CA ASP A 126 19.22 -4.60 4.16
C ASP A 126 18.72 -3.16 4.23
N ASP A 127 17.64 -2.91 4.95
CA ASP A 127 16.92 -1.61 4.97
C ASP A 127 16.70 -1.08 3.55
N ASP A 128 16.21 -1.92 2.67
CA ASP A 128 16.02 -1.62 1.26
C ASP A 128 14.57 -1.86 0.83
N PHE A 129 14.10 -1.06 -0.13
CA PHE A 129 12.75 -1.15 -0.67
C PHE A 129 12.81 -1.55 -2.12
N VAL A 130 12.13 -2.64 -2.46
CA VAL A 130 12.11 -3.17 -3.81
C VAL A 130 10.74 -2.89 -4.45
N LEU A 131 10.74 -2.23 -5.60
CA LEU A 131 9.54 -2.09 -6.41
C LEU A 131 9.27 -3.43 -7.11
N LEU A 132 8.16 -4.06 -6.78
CA LEU A 132 7.76 -5.32 -7.39
C LEU A 132 7.18 -5.07 -8.78
N THR A 133 7.71 -5.80 -9.76
CA THR A 133 7.30 -5.70 -11.17
C THR A 133 7.00 -7.07 -11.73
N GLN A 134 6.47 -7.14 -12.95
CA GLN A 134 6.27 -8.40 -13.66
C GLN A 134 7.59 -9.13 -13.92
N ASP A 135 8.69 -8.39 -13.98
CA ASP A 135 10.00 -8.99 -14.28
C ASP A 135 10.70 -9.55 -13.06
N ASN A 136 10.46 -8.99 -11.86
CA ASN A 136 11.22 -9.37 -10.67
C ASN A 136 10.43 -10.07 -9.56
N TYR A 137 9.09 -10.07 -9.61
CA TYR A 137 8.28 -10.54 -8.47
C TYR A 137 8.58 -11.99 -8.09
N LYS A 138 8.94 -12.83 -9.07
CA LYS A 138 9.23 -14.25 -8.82
C LYS A 138 10.47 -14.46 -7.95
N ASP A 139 11.38 -13.48 -7.93
CA ASP A 139 12.57 -13.56 -7.10
C ASP A 139 12.26 -13.40 -5.61
N TYR A 140 11.07 -12.87 -5.29
CA TYR A 140 10.66 -12.54 -3.93
C TYR A 140 9.46 -13.35 -3.42
N VAL A 141 8.89 -14.21 -4.25
CA VAL A 141 7.76 -15.07 -3.88
C VAL A 141 8.24 -16.50 -3.75
N ASP A 142 7.98 -17.09 -2.58
CA ASP A 142 8.38 -18.45 -2.26
C ASP A 142 7.56 -19.46 -3.07
N ASP A 143 8.12 -20.66 -3.25
CA ASP A 143 7.42 -21.82 -3.80
C ASP A 143 6.96 -21.68 -5.26
N PHE A 144 7.62 -20.84 -6.05
CA PHE A 144 7.45 -21.00 -7.49
C PHE A 144 8.17 -22.29 -7.90
N PRO A 145 7.47 -23.19 -8.62
CA PRO A 145 8.16 -24.37 -9.16
C PRO A 145 9.29 -23.91 -10.07
N THR A 146 10.44 -24.36 -9.78
CA THR A 146 11.62 -24.18 -10.62
C THR A 146 11.50 -25.07 -11.86
#